data_a7d9021627342a45c352a76df272b5fd
#
_entry.id   a7d9021627342a45c352a76df272b5fd
#
_cell.length_a   1.000
_cell.length_b   1.000
_cell.length_c   1.000
_cell.angle_alpha   90.00
_cell.angle_beta   90.00
_cell.angle_gamma   90.00
#
_symmetry.space_group_name_H-M   'P 1'
#
loop_
_entity.id
_entity.type
_entity.pdbx_description
1 polymer ?
#
loop_
_entity_poly.entity_id
_entity_poly.type
_entity_poly.pdbx_seq_one_letter_code
_entity_poly.pdbx_strand_id
1 'polypeptide(L)'
;YEDETLACRTTAGMRLIPIGISARHAHVTQADLEVLYGTGHTLNTYAELYQPGEFAAKETITAVGPRMRAIEGVRILGPVRPYTQVEFSRTDCVTLGLNAPVRTSGDLDDAEAVTLVGPRGSVRVKAGICPTRHIHLNPSEATYYGVEDQQEVSVHIGGERALTLERVRIRVHPRVLAQMHLDTDDANAAGLRGGEGVELTIC
;
A
#
# COMPACT_ATOMS: atom_id res chain seq x y z
N TYR A 1 23.90 -31.09 15.14
CA TYR A 1 23.39 -29.86 14.53
C TYR A 1 22.62 -29.14 15.61
N GLU A 2 23.26 -28.16 16.25
CA GLU A 2 22.61 -27.28 17.20
C GLU A 2 21.70 -26.36 16.37
N ASP A 3 20.41 -26.48 16.62
CA ASP A 3 19.36 -25.59 16.11
C ASP A 3 19.53 -24.25 16.85
N GLU A 4 20.27 -23.32 16.27
CA GLU A 4 20.28 -21.94 16.69
C GLU A 4 18.90 -21.34 16.37
N THR A 5 17.90 -21.63 17.18
CA THR A 5 16.68 -20.84 17.23
C THR A 5 17.06 -19.42 17.60
N LEU A 6 17.25 -18.56 16.61
CA LEU A 6 17.38 -17.12 16.81
C LEU A 6 16.22 -16.68 17.72
N ALA A 7 16.56 -16.29 18.96
CA ALA A 7 15.55 -15.84 19.92
C ALA A 7 14.91 -14.56 19.39
N CYS A 8 13.68 -14.66 18.89
CA CYS A 8 12.91 -13.49 18.47
C CYS A 8 12.75 -12.52 19.62
N ARG A 9 12.92 -11.23 19.37
CA ARG A 9 12.64 -10.15 20.32
C ARG A 9 11.39 -9.39 19.89
N THR A 10 10.66 -8.86 20.85
CA THR A 10 9.53 -7.97 20.59
C THR A 10 9.90 -6.53 20.95
N THR A 11 9.21 -5.56 20.37
CA THR A 11 9.30 -4.14 20.74
C THR A 11 8.35 -3.80 21.91
N ALA A 12 8.06 -4.78 22.76
CA ALA A 12 7.20 -4.59 23.93
C ALA A 12 7.69 -3.44 24.81
N GLY A 13 6.77 -2.56 25.18
CA GLY A 13 7.07 -1.35 25.96
C GLY A 13 7.68 -0.19 25.15
N MET A 14 7.92 -0.34 23.87
CA MET A 14 8.26 0.74 22.96
C MET A 14 7.00 1.46 22.45
N ARG A 15 7.19 2.59 21.76
CA ARG A 15 6.07 3.30 21.14
C ARG A 15 5.42 2.40 20.06
N LEU A 16 4.09 2.29 20.11
CA LEU A 16 3.34 1.54 19.11
C LEU A 16 3.42 2.21 17.75
N ILE A 17 3.47 1.40 16.69
CA ILE A 17 3.44 1.88 15.33
C ILE A 17 1.98 1.89 14.85
N PRO A 18 1.43 3.05 14.42
CA PRO A 18 0.06 3.12 13.97
C PRO A 18 -0.14 2.36 12.65
N ILE A 19 -1.31 1.73 12.50
CA ILE A 19 -1.72 1.06 11.27
C ILE A 19 -2.51 2.03 10.39
N GLY A 20 -2.09 2.14 9.12
CA GLY A 20 -2.87 2.72 8.03
C GLY A 20 -3.45 1.64 7.14
N ILE A 21 -4.76 1.68 6.88
CA ILE A 21 -5.41 0.78 5.93
C ILE A 21 -5.40 1.44 4.56
N SER A 22 -4.66 0.85 3.63
CA SER A 22 -4.58 1.28 2.24
C SER A 22 -5.67 0.58 1.43
N ALA A 23 -6.82 1.24 1.26
CA ALA A 23 -7.79 0.79 0.30
C ALA A 23 -7.22 0.91 -1.13
N ARG A 24 -7.84 0.20 -2.08
CA ARG A 24 -7.44 0.30 -3.50
C ARG A 24 -7.30 1.75 -3.95
N HIS A 25 -6.21 2.05 -4.62
CA HIS A 25 -5.92 3.40 -5.11
C HIS A 25 -5.00 3.36 -6.33
N ALA A 26 -4.87 4.49 -7.00
CA ALA A 26 -4.01 4.65 -8.16
C ALA A 26 -3.03 5.79 -7.97
N HIS A 27 -1.83 5.62 -8.50
CA HIS A 27 -0.90 6.68 -8.81
C HIS A 27 -0.82 6.80 -10.33
N VAL A 28 -0.75 8.01 -10.86
CA VAL A 28 -0.75 8.24 -12.30
C VAL A 28 0.41 9.14 -12.72
N THR A 29 0.86 8.96 -13.95
CA THR A 29 1.72 9.95 -14.61
C THR A 29 0.89 11.18 -15.01
N GLN A 30 1.54 12.33 -15.26
CA GLN A 30 0.85 13.50 -15.81
C GLN A 30 0.22 13.18 -17.18
N ALA A 31 0.90 12.40 -18.01
CA ALA A 31 0.39 12.02 -19.31
C ALA A 31 -0.90 11.19 -19.22
N ASP A 32 -0.93 10.18 -18.35
CA ASP A 32 -2.12 9.36 -18.16
C ASP A 32 -3.26 10.16 -17.50
N LEU A 33 -2.93 11.07 -16.57
CA LEU A 33 -3.90 11.98 -15.98
C LEU A 33 -4.58 12.84 -17.04
N GLU A 34 -3.84 13.35 -18.00
CA GLU A 34 -4.38 14.15 -19.09
C GLU A 34 -5.25 13.32 -20.05
N VAL A 35 -4.92 12.07 -20.30
CA VAL A 35 -5.79 11.15 -21.05
C VAL A 35 -7.12 10.94 -20.33
N LEU A 36 -7.06 10.75 -19.01
CA LEU A 36 -8.23 10.43 -18.19
C LEU A 36 -9.13 11.65 -17.91
N TYR A 37 -8.55 12.84 -17.76
CA TYR A 37 -9.25 14.03 -17.30
C TYR A 37 -9.20 15.22 -18.27
N GLY A 38 -8.36 15.16 -19.28
CA GLY A 38 -8.15 16.21 -20.29
C GLY A 38 -6.81 16.93 -20.13
N THR A 39 -6.34 17.50 -21.22
CA THR A 39 -5.04 18.19 -21.31
C THR A 39 -4.93 19.31 -20.25
N GLY A 40 -3.80 19.39 -19.57
CA GLY A 40 -3.50 20.39 -18.55
C GLY A 40 -4.22 20.16 -17.21
N HIS A 41 -4.92 19.03 -17.03
CA HIS A 41 -5.56 18.72 -15.75
C HIS A 41 -4.51 18.50 -14.66
N THR A 42 -4.79 19.00 -13.47
CA THR A 42 -4.00 18.81 -12.26
C THR A 42 -4.85 18.18 -11.16
N LEU A 43 -4.24 17.35 -10.33
CA LEU A 43 -4.95 16.73 -9.20
C LEU A 43 -5.39 17.77 -8.17
N ASN A 44 -6.63 17.65 -7.72
CA ASN A 44 -7.21 18.52 -6.68
C ASN A 44 -7.23 17.77 -5.35
N THR A 45 -6.63 18.34 -4.31
CA THR A 45 -6.62 17.75 -2.98
C THR A 45 -8.03 17.59 -2.42
N TYR A 46 -8.35 16.36 -2.00
CA TYR A 46 -9.54 16.04 -1.20
C TYR A 46 -9.18 16.00 0.29
N ALA A 47 -8.10 15.30 0.65
CA ALA A 47 -7.61 15.19 2.01
C ALA A 47 -6.11 14.91 2.01
N GLU A 48 -5.39 15.51 2.96
CA GLU A 48 -3.99 15.16 3.21
C GLU A 48 -3.91 13.74 3.78
N LEU A 49 -2.85 13.02 3.41
CA LEU A 49 -2.56 11.69 3.96
C LEU A 49 -1.58 11.80 5.14
N TYR A 50 -1.48 10.71 5.88
CA TYR A 50 -0.58 10.66 7.04
C TYR A 50 0.89 10.86 6.65
N GLN A 51 1.29 10.35 5.48
CA GLN A 51 2.65 10.53 4.98
C GLN A 51 2.83 11.94 4.39
N PRO A 52 3.88 12.67 4.79
CA PRO A 52 4.09 14.05 4.37
C PRO A 52 4.19 14.22 2.84
N GLY A 53 3.43 15.16 2.30
CA GLY A 53 3.44 15.51 0.88
C GLY A 53 2.60 14.59 0.00
N GLU A 54 1.93 13.60 0.56
CA GLU A 54 0.95 12.77 -0.13
C GLU A 54 -0.49 13.22 0.20
N PHE A 55 -1.38 13.09 -0.76
CA PHE A 55 -2.79 13.46 -0.58
C PHE A 55 -3.71 12.55 -1.38
N ALA A 56 -4.91 12.36 -0.88
CA ALA A 56 -6.01 11.79 -1.65
C ALA A 56 -6.56 12.89 -2.57
N ALA A 57 -6.62 12.63 -3.87
CA ALA A 57 -7.20 13.58 -4.82
C ALA A 57 -8.74 13.48 -4.84
N LYS A 58 -9.41 14.51 -5.35
CA LYS A 58 -10.85 14.45 -5.66
C LYS A 58 -11.13 13.50 -6.83
N GLU A 59 -10.16 13.38 -7.71
CA GLU A 59 -10.21 12.55 -8.91
C GLU A 59 -10.27 11.07 -8.55
N THR A 60 -11.18 10.37 -9.21
CA THR A 60 -11.36 8.92 -9.14
C THR A 60 -11.46 8.34 -10.54
N ILE A 61 -11.07 7.09 -10.68
CA ILE A 61 -11.14 6.34 -11.92
C ILE A 61 -11.94 5.06 -11.73
N THR A 62 -12.38 4.48 -12.84
CA THR A 62 -12.88 3.11 -12.88
C THR A 62 -11.77 2.20 -13.40
N ALA A 63 -11.41 1.18 -12.63
CA ALA A 63 -10.48 0.14 -13.06
C ALA A 63 -11.27 -1.02 -13.69
N VAL A 64 -10.91 -1.40 -14.92
CA VAL A 64 -11.55 -2.49 -15.66
C VAL A 64 -10.54 -3.59 -15.93
N GLY A 65 -10.87 -4.79 -15.45
CA GLY A 65 -10.04 -5.98 -15.62
C GLY A 65 -10.27 -6.70 -16.96
N PRO A 66 -9.49 -7.74 -17.27
CA PRO A 66 -9.53 -8.44 -18.56
C PRO A 66 -10.86 -9.17 -18.82
N ARG A 67 -11.64 -9.43 -17.81
CA ARG A 67 -12.98 -10.07 -17.91
C ARG A 67 -14.12 -9.04 -18.01
N MET A 68 -13.81 -7.80 -18.34
CA MET A 68 -14.79 -6.70 -18.41
C MET A 68 -15.55 -6.43 -17.10
N ARG A 69 -15.01 -6.89 -15.98
CA ARG A 69 -15.47 -6.51 -14.65
C ARG A 69 -14.77 -5.22 -14.22
N ALA A 70 -15.48 -4.38 -13.51
CA ALA A 70 -15.00 -3.06 -13.15
C ALA A 70 -15.14 -2.80 -11.65
N ILE A 71 -14.25 -1.98 -11.13
CA ILE A 71 -14.33 -1.36 -9.81
C ILE A 71 -14.31 0.14 -10.02
N GLU A 72 -15.38 0.79 -9.61
CA GLU A 72 -15.55 2.25 -9.70
C GLU A 72 -14.99 2.96 -8.47
N GLY A 73 -14.75 4.26 -8.61
CA GLY A 73 -14.35 5.12 -7.50
C GLY A 73 -12.96 4.84 -6.94
N VAL A 74 -12.07 4.24 -7.74
CA VAL A 74 -10.66 4.05 -7.35
C VAL A 74 -10.02 5.42 -7.25
N ARG A 75 -9.62 5.80 -6.04
CA ARG A 75 -9.06 7.12 -5.73
C ARG A 75 -7.67 7.28 -6.32
N ILE A 76 -7.40 8.43 -6.93
CA ILE A 76 -6.05 8.81 -7.29
C ILE A 76 -5.38 9.44 -6.07
N LEU A 77 -4.16 9.00 -5.77
CA LEU A 77 -3.32 9.61 -4.76
C LEU A 77 -2.26 10.49 -5.45
N GLY A 78 -2.14 11.70 -4.96
CA GLY A 78 -1.15 12.66 -5.44
C GLY A 78 0.07 12.76 -4.51
N PRO A 79 1.11 13.41 -5.04
CA PRO A 79 1.26 14.03 -6.35
C PRO A 79 1.38 13.01 -7.50
N VAL A 80 1.33 13.47 -8.76
CA VAL A 80 1.62 12.62 -9.94
C VAL A 80 3.01 12.00 -9.81
N ARG A 81 3.16 10.78 -10.32
CA ARG A 81 4.40 10.00 -10.25
C ARG A 81 4.99 9.78 -11.64
N PRO A 82 6.27 9.36 -11.75
CA PRO A 82 6.87 9.03 -13.06
C PRO A 82 6.35 7.72 -13.66
N TYR A 83 5.47 7.01 -12.97
CA TYR A 83 4.83 5.77 -13.40
C TYR A 83 3.36 5.74 -12.98
N THR A 84 2.54 5.02 -13.74
CA THR A 84 1.17 4.70 -13.35
C THR A 84 1.14 3.34 -12.67
N GLN A 85 0.51 3.26 -11.49
CA GLN A 85 0.40 2.08 -10.66
C GLN A 85 -0.99 2.03 -10.02
N VAL A 86 -1.56 0.83 -9.92
CA VAL A 86 -2.79 0.62 -9.16
C VAL A 86 -2.57 -0.50 -8.16
N GLU A 87 -2.83 -0.19 -6.91
CA GLU A 87 -2.74 -1.13 -5.81
C GLU A 87 -4.13 -1.72 -5.53
N PHE A 88 -4.21 -3.03 -5.61
CA PHE A 88 -5.42 -3.80 -5.37
C PHE A 88 -5.22 -4.77 -4.21
N SER A 89 -6.26 -5.02 -3.43
CA SER A 89 -6.29 -6.18 -2.57
C SER A 89 -6.47 -7.47 -3.40
N ARG A 90 -6.22 -8.62 -2.81
CA ARG A 90 -6.45 -9.89 -3.50
C ARG A 90 -7.94 -10.09 -3.85
N THR A 91 -8.85 -9.63 -2.98
CA THR A 91 -10.31 -9.63 -3.25
C THR A 91 -10.65 -8.76 -4.46
N ASP A 92 -10.03 -7.58 -4.60
CA ASP A 92 -10.21 -6.74 -5.79
C ASP A 92 -9.72 -7.44 -7.05
N CYS A 93 -8.57 -8.11 -6.97
CA CYS A 93 -8.04 -8.89 -8.09
C CYS A 93 -8.99 -10.00 -8.53
N VAL A 94 -9.60 -10.72 -7.58
CA VAL A 94 -10.63 -11.73 -7.90
C VAL A 94 -11.83 -11.09 -8.59
N THR A 95 -12.29 -9.95 -8.10
CA THR A 95 -13.40 -9.19 -8.68
C THR A 95 -13.09 -8.79 -10.12
N LEU A 96 -11.91 -8.25 -10.39
CA LEU A 96 -11.49 -7.80 -11.73
C LEU A 96 -11.06 -8.94 -12.65
N GLY A 97 -10.76 -10.13 -12.12
CA GLY A 97 -10.19 -11.25 -12.86
C GLY A 97 -8.71 -11.04 -13.18
N LEU A 98 -7.99 -10.33 -12.31
CA LEU A 98 -6.54 -10.12 -12.38
C LEU A 98 -5.80 -11.19 -11.57
N ASN A 99 -4.56 -11.46 -11.98
CA ASN A 99 -3.60 -12.23 -11.19
C ASN A 99 -2.40 -11.36 -10.83
N ALA A 100 -2.67 -10.19 -10.24
CA ALA A 100 -1.65 -9.21 -9.93
C ALA A 100 -0.58 -9.77 -8.97
N PRO A 101 0.71 -9.54 -9.26
CA PRO A 101 1.79 -9.99 -8.39
C PRO A 101 1.83 -9.16 -7.10
N VAL A 102 2.39 -9.75 -6.04
CA VAL A 102 2.74 -9.00 -4.84
C VAL A 102 4.03 -8.24 -5.09
N ARG A 103 3.99 -6.91 -5.01
CA ARG A 103 5.13 -6.02 -5.29
C ARG A 103 5.21 -4.87 -4.30
N THR A 104 6.41 -4.38 -4.12
CA THR A 104 6.62 -3.09 -3.44
C THR A 104 6.18 -1.96 -4.36
N SER A 105 5.54 -0.92 -3.83
CA SER A 105 5.17 0.27 -4.60
C SER A 105 6.37 0.83 -5.38
N GLY A 106 6.20 1.00 -6.68
CA GLY A 106 7.25 1.38 -7.63
C GLY A 106 7.88 0.22 -8.40
N ASP A 107 7.73 -1.00 -7.93
CA ASP A 107 8.12 -2.21 -8.65
C ASP A 107 6.92 -2.71 -9.46
N LEU A 108 7.02 -2.60 -10.79
CA LEU A 108 5.97 -2.98 -11.72
C LEU A 108 6.35 -4.23 -12.55
N ASP A 109 7.37 -4.95 -12.14
CA ASP A 109 7.76 -6.19 -12.80
C ASP A 109 6.57 -7.19 -12.74
N ASP A 110 6.19 -7.70 -13.92
CA ASP A 110 5.04 -8.58 -14.11
C ASP A 110 3.67 -7.99 -13.67
N ALA A 111 3.59 -6.65 -13.51
CA ALA A 111 2.33 -5.99 -13.19
C ALA A 111 1.25 -6.35 -14.23
N GLU A 112 0.04 -6.61 -13.76
CA GLU A 112 -1.09 -6.96 -14.61
C GLU A 112 -1.62 -5.77 -15.40
N ALA A 113 -2.06 -6.05 -16.63
CA ALA A 113 -2.67 -5.03 -17.46
C ALA A 113 -4.10 -4.72 -17.00
N VAL A 114 -4.36 -3.46 -16.71
CA VAL A 114 -5.66 -2.94 -16.31
C VAL A 114 -6.03 -1.76 -17.21
N THR A 115 -7.31 -1.60 -17.52
CA THR A 115 -7.81 -0.41 -18.19
C THR A 115 -8.36 0.56 -17.17
N LEU A 116 -7.82 1.77 -17.16
CA LEU A 116 -8.27 2.87 -16.32
C LEU A 116 -9.18 3.77 -17.16
N VAL A 117 -10.35 4.09 -16.62
CA VAL A 117 -11.35 4.92 -17.30
C VAL A 117 -11.61 6.15 -16.45
N GLY A 118 -11.42 7.31 -17.03
CA GLY A 118 -11.74 8.62 -16.48
C GLY A 118 -12.87 9.29 -17.27
N PRO A 119 -13.27 10.50 -16.89
CA PRO A 119 -14.40 11.20 -17.50
C PRO A 119 -14.16 11.67 -18.94
N ARG A 120 -12.90 11.70 -19.40
CA ARG A 120 -12.53 12.18 -20.75
C ARG A 120 -11.92 11.10 -21.64
N GLY A 121 -11.45 10.00 -21.08
CA GLY A 121 -10.83 8.94 -21.84
C GLY A 121 -10.43 7.74 -20.98
N SER A 122 -9.73 6.83 -21.63
CA SER A 122 -9.23 5.63 -20.96
C SER A 122 -7.81 5.30 -21.40
N VAL A 123 -7.07 4.64 -20.54
CA VAL A 123 -5.72 4.14 -20.82
C VAL A 123 -5.60 2.70 -20.34
N ARG A 124 -4.96 1.85 -21.14
CA ARG A 124 -4.62 0.49 -20.74
C ARG A 124 -3.13 0.41 -20.44
N VAL A 125 -2.81 0.05 -19.20
CA VAL A 125 -1.43 0.04 -18.70
C VAL A 125 -1.13 -1.25 -17.94
N LYS A 126 0.14 -1.68 -17.92
CA LYS A 126 0.65 -2.72 -17.02
C LYS A 126 0.97 -2.05 -15.68
N ALA A 127 0.01 -2.02 -14.79
CA ALA A 127 0.06 -1.20 -13.58
C ALA A 127 -0.53 -1.88 -12.34
N GLY A 128 -1.25 -3.00 -12.49
CA GLY A 128 -1.94 -3.67 -11.40
C GLY A 128 -1.00 -4.52 -10.55
N ILE A 129 -0.88 -4.21 -9.28
CA ILE A 129 -0.12 -4.97 -8.27
C ILE A 129 -0.96 -5.18 -7.01
N CYS A 130 -0.57 -6.19 -6.21
CA CYS A 130 -0.97 -6.27 -4.80
C CYS A 130 0.19 -5.71 -3.96
N PRO A 131 -0.05 -4.72 -3.09
CA PRO A 131 1.04 -4.12 -2.34
C PRO A 131 1.60 -5.09 -1.28
N THR A 132 2.92 -5.09 -1.13
CA THR A 132 3.58 -5.77 -0.02
C THR A 132 3.23 -5.08 1.29
N ARG A 133 2.93 -5.86 2.35
CA ARG A 133 2.83 -5.33 3.72
C ARG A 133 4.13 -4.65 4.09
N HIS A 134 4.06 -3.45 4.63
CA HIS A 134 5.29 -2.73 4.98
C HIS A 134 5.07 -1.73 6.11
N ILE A 135 6.17 -1.35 6.71
CA ILE A 135 6.22 -0.32 7.74
C ILE A 135 7.19 0.76 7.28
N HIS A 136 6.67 1.98 7.20
CA HIS A 136 7.52 3.16 7.01
C HIS A 136 8.16 3.57 8.32
N LEU A 137 9.46 3.83 8.31
CA LEU A 137 10.23 4.38 9.41
C LEU A 137 11.23 5.41 8.87
N ASN A 138 11.45 6.50 9.59
CA ASN A 138 12.61 7.32 9.33
C ASN A 138 13.87 6.69 9.96
N PRO A 139 15.09 7.14 9.62
CA PRO A 139 16.32 6.53 10.12
C PRO A 139 16.42 6.49 11.66
N SER A 140 15.93 7.52 12.36
CA SER A 140 15.94 7.55 13.83
C SER A 140 14.96 6.56 14.44
N GLU A 141 13.82 6.37 13.82
CA GLU A 141 12.82 5.35 14.22
C GLU A 141 13.33 3.93 13.94
N ALA A 142 13.97 3.70 12.79
CA ALA A 142 14.59 2.41 12.49
C ALA A 142 15.66 2.05 13.55
N THR A 143 16.51 3.00 13.92
CA THR A 143 17.47 2.83 15.02
C THR A 143 16.77 2.58 16.35
N TYR A 144 15.70 3.32 16.66
CA TYR A 144 14.94 3.16 17.91
C TYR A 144 14.34 1.76 18.04
N TYR A 145 13.75 1.23 16.97
CA TYR A 145 13.20 -0.13 16.96
C TYR A 145 14.27 -1.21 16.71
N GLY A 146 15.49 -0.82 16.31
CA GLY A 146 16.62 -1.71 16.01
C GLY A 146 16.34 -2.62 14.83
N VAL A 147 15.84 -2.03 13.75
CA VAL A 147 15.57 -2.68 12.47
C VAL A 147 16.29 -1.95 11.34
N GLU A 148 16.46 -2.64 10.21
CA GLU A 148 17.14 -2.12 9.03
C GLU A 148 16.20 -1.98 7.84
N ASP A 149 16.59 -1.17 6.85
CA ASP A 149 15.84 -1.07 5.59
C ASP A 149 15.78 -2.41 4.88
N GLN A 150 14.62 -2.73 4.30
CA GLN A 150 14.30 -4.00 3.63
C GLN A 150 14.27 -5.25 4.55
N GLN A 151 14.52 -5.12 5.84
CA GLN A 151 14.34 -6.23 6.79
C GLN A 151 12.87 -6.68 6.79
N GLU A 152 12.65 -7.99 6.87
CA GLU A 152 11.32 -8.56 7.10
C GLU A 152 11.15 -8.85 8.59
N VAL A 153 10.00 -8.47 9.12
CA VAL A 153 9.62 -8.68 10.53
C VAL A 153 8.24 -9.32 10.60
N SER A 154 7.90 -9.87 11.76
CA SER A 154 6.55 -10.33 12.06
C SER A 154 5.84 -9.30 12.91
N VAL A 155 4.53 -9.16 12.71
CA VAL A 155 3.69 -8.25 13.49
C VAL A 155 2.51 -9.02 14.05
N HIS A 156 2.42 -9.06 15.39
CA HIS A 156 1.26 -9.61 16.06
C HIS A 156 0.21 -8.53 16.26
N ILE A 157 -1.00 -8.80 15.80
CA ILE A 157 -2.16 -7.95 15.97
C ILE A 157 -3.09 -8.64 16.96
N GLY A 158 -3.30 -8.03 18.11
CA GLY A 158 -4.19 -8.54 19.16
C GLY A 158 -5.66 -8.26 18.85
N GLY A 159 -6.55 -8.62 19.79
CA GLY A 159 -7.98 -8.36 19.73
C GLY A 159 -8.80 -9.61 19.41
N GLU A 160 -10.07 -9.40 19.06
CA GLU A 160 -11.04 -10.49 18.85
C GLU A 160 -10.69 -11.37 17.65
N ARG A 161 -10.03 -10.80 16.67
CA ARG A 161 -9.53 -11.49 15.47
C ARG A 161 -8.00 -11.51 15.43
N ALA A 162 -7.37 -11.78 16.59
CA ALA A 162 -5.91 -11.79 16.72
C ALA A 162 -5.25 -12.69 15.66
N LEU A 163 -4.19 -12.18 15.04
CA LEU A 163 -3.37 -12.93 14.09
C LEU A 163 -1.93 -12.37 14.06
N THR A 164 -1.02 -13.13 13.48
CA THR A 164 0.35 -12.67 13.21
C THR A 164 0.53 -12.55 11.70
N LEU A 165 0.98 -11.37 11.27
CA LEU A 165 1.37 -11.11 9.89
C LEU A 165 2.87 -11.30 9.77
N GLU A 166 3.26 -12.26 8.91
CA GLU A 166 4.65 -12.54 8.58
C GLU A 166 5.11 -11.70 7.38
N ARG A 167 6.45 -11.56 7.24
CA ARG A 167 7.09 -10.93 6.09
C ARG A 167 6.63 -9.49 5.87
N VAL A 168 6.47 -8.75 6.95
CA VAL A 168 6.21 -7.30 6.91
C VAL A 168 7.52 -6.59 6.66
N ARG A 169 7.64 -5.88 5.55
CA ARG A 169 8.89 -5.25 5.12
C ARG A 169 9.09 -3.88 5.76
N ILE A 170 10.26 -3.67 6.31
CA ILE A 170 10.67 -2.34 6.80
C ILE A 170 11.12 -1.49 5.60
N ARG A 171 10.64 -0.25 5.53
CA ARG A 171 11.02 0.74 4.52
C ARG A 171 11.51 2.00 5.20
N VAL A 172 12.82 2.24 5.15
CA VAL A 172 13.44 3.39 5.78
C VAL A 172 13.61 4.52 4.78
N HIS A 173 13.04 5.68 5.11
CA HIS A 173 13.21 6.89 4.29
C HIS A 173 13.17 8.15 5.17
N PRO A 174 14.04 9.16 4.93
CA PRO A 174 14.16 10.34 5.80
C PRO A 174 12.87 11.16 5.97
N ARG A 175 11.98 11.13 5.00
CA ARG A 175 10.79 11.99 4.94
C ARG A 175 9.48 11.29 5.29
N VAL A 176 9.55 10.09 5.86
CA VAL A 176 8.34 9.35 6.26
C VAL A 176 8.12 9.41 7.76
N LEU A 177 6.90 9.16 8.17
CA LEU A 177 6.50 8.95 9.56
C LEU A 177 6.24 7.46 9.81
N ALA A 178 6.49 7.00 11.05
CA ALA A 178 6.24 5.62 11.43
C ALA A 178 4.78 5.24 11.17
N GLN A 179 4.55 4.29 10.28
CA GLN A 179 3.22 3.76 9.98
C GLN A 179 3.32 2.40 9.30
N MET A 180 2.54 1.45 9.75
CA MET A 180 2.34 0.18 9.06
C MET A 180 1.23 0.31 8.04
N HIS A 181 1.47 -0.15 6.82
CA HIS A 181 0.48 -0.18 5.73
C HIS A 181 0.02 -1.61 5.46
N LEU A 182 -1.29 -1.80 5.50
CA LEU A 182 -1.99 -3.03 5.15
C LEU A 182 -3.05 -2.74 4.09
N ASP A 183 -3.31 -3.71 3.22
CA ASP A 183 -4.48 -3.64 2.36
C ASP A 183 -5.78 -3.95 3.13
N THR A 184 -6.91 -3.85 2.43
CA THR A 184 -8.22 -4.09 3.05
C THR A 184 -8.46 -5.55 3.43
N ASP A 185 -7.84 -6.52 2.75
CA ASP A 185 -8.00 -7.93 3.07
C ASP A 185 -7.27 -8.29 4.37
N ASP A 186 -6.03 -7.85 4.53
CA ASP A 186 -5.26 -8.03 5.76
C ASP A 186 -5.92 -7.33 6.95
N ALA A 187 -6.37 -6.10 6.74
CA ALA A 187 -7.05 -5.32 7.78
C ALA A 187 -8.36 -5.99 8.22
N ASN A 188 -9.18 -6.46 7.28
CA ASN A 188 -10.42 -7.17 7.57
C ASN A 188 -10.16 -8.52 8.26
N ALA A 189 -9.11 -9.25 7.87
CA ALA A 189 -8.72 -10.50 8.52
C ALA A 189 -8.42 -10.28 10.01
N ALA A 190 -7.73 -9.19 10.33
CA ALA A 190 -7.37 -8.80 11.71
C ALA A 190 -8.48 -8.04 12.45
N GLY A 191 -9.58 -7.68 11.78
CA GLY A 191 -10.66 -6.89 12.39
C GLY A 191 -10.29 -5.43 12.68
N LEU A 192 -9.34 -4.88 11.94
CA LEU A 192 -8.83 -3.52 12.11
C LEU A 192 -9.78 -2.47 11.50
N ARG A 193 -9.75 -1.27 12.09
CA ARG A 193 -10.49 -0.10 11.62
C ARG A 193 -9.59 1.05 11.16
N GLY A 194 -8.28 0.94 11.44
CA GLY A 194 -7.26 1.95 11.17
C GLY A 194 -6.95 2.81 12.40
N GLY A 195 -5.66 3.15 12.55
CA GLY A 195 -5.15 3.92 13.68
C GLY A 195 -4.78 3.11 14.92
N GLU A 196 -5.06 1.80 14.94
CA GLU A 196 -4.57 0.89 15.98
C GLU A 196 -3.04 0.87 15.96
N GLY A 197 -2.44 0.71 17.13
CA GLY A 197 -0.99 0.60 17.26
C GLY A 197 -0.54 -0.84 17.42
N VAL A 198 0.61 -1.16 16.83
CA VAL A 198 1.20 -2.51 16.87
C VAL A 198 2.63 -2.51 17.39
N GLU A 199 3.04 -3.65 17.93
CA GLU A 199 4.42 -3.99 18.27
C GLU A 199 5.03 -4.90 17.21
N LEU A 200 6.36 -4.83 17.07
CA LEU A 200 7.10 -5.68 16.15
C LEU A 200 7.60 -6.93 16.86
N THR A 201 7.64 -8.04 16.13
CA THR A 201 8.44 -9.22 16.47
C THR A 201 9.56 -9.36 15.46
N ILE A 202 10.80 -9.29 15.93
CA ILE A 202 12.00 -9.29 15.11
C ILE A 202 12.74 -10.60 15.39
N CYS A 203 12.86 -11.43 14.37
CA CYS A 203 13.55 -12.69 14.42
C CYS A 203 14.86 -12.65 13.64
#